data_c502d760f40042e9aa6935a5b48cd2f9
#
_entry.id   c502d760f40042e9aa6935a5b48cd2f9
#
_cell.length_a   1.000
_cell.length_b   1.000
_cell.length_c   1.000
_cell.angle_alpha   90.00
_cell.angle_beta   90.00
_cell.angle_gamma   90.00
#
_symmetry.space_group_name_H-M   'P 1'
#
loop_
_entity.id
_entity.type
_entity.pdbx_description
1 polymer ?
#
loop_
_entity_poly.entity_id
_entity_poly.type
_entity_poly.pdbx_seq_one_letter_code
_entity_poly.pdbx_strand_id
1 'polypeptide(L)'
;MLRTIIRHVPRLAGLVLGCALVAGVAPTPTDAATPFKMDLYFGAGYERQIDARTCTAASTAMTLNFIARKDLGLSQMDILRYEQPRDALNDAKQRGSDPLGWSKALTYFASRTGTNFTYMWEAHTSEYAALKRAAKQIAVTGRPVGLVTLNGGHAVVMTGFEASRDPRQGDFKLTYLWISDPIASSHKRYTAAGSPLDKYLELDATPTYDKAWYGKYVMVVPQGSTPNRVGTVVVNR
;
A
#
# COMPACT_ATOMS: atom_id res chain seq x y z
N MET A 1 81.05 -64.39 -21.10
CA MET A 1 79.71 -64.05 -20.54
C MET A 1 79.90 -62.99 -19.47
N LEU A 2 79.74 -61.73 -19.77
CA LEU A 2 79.92 -60.62 -18.85
C LEU A 2 78.45 -60.10 -18.50
N ARG A 3 78.07 -60.14 -17.22
CA ARG A 3 76.80 -59.50 -16.72
C ARG A 3 77.12 -58.11 -16.20
N THR A 4 76.63 -57.10 -16.87
CA THR A 4 76.70 -55.70 -16.46
C THR A 4 75.61 -55.45 -15.44
N ILE A 5 75.98 -55.00 -14.23
CA ILE A 5 75.05 -54.58 -13.17
C ILE A 5 74.83 -53.07 -13.25
N ILE A 6 73.63 -52.65 -13.58
CA ILE A 6 73.27 -51.24 -13.63
C ILE A 6 72.68 -50.88 -12.21
N ARG A 7 73.37 -49.98 -11.50
CA ARG A 7 72.91 -49.41 -10.25
C ARG A 7 71.90 -48.29 -10.47
N HIS A 8 70.71 -48.44 -10.02
CA HIS A 8 69.73 -47.40 -9.98
C HIS A 8 69.93 -46.48 -8.77
N VAL A 9 70.05 -45.17 -9.03
CA VAL A 9 70.05 -44.10 -8.01
C VAL A 9 68.60 -43.58 -7.83
N PRO A 10 68.02 -43.55 -6.69
CA PRO A 10 66.68 -42.94 -6.49
C PRO A 10 66.80 -41.43 -6.46
N ARG A 11 66.06 -40.76 -7.34
CA ARG A 11 65.83 -39.32 -7.32
C ARG A 11 64.79 -38.99 -6.21
N LEU A 12 65.21 -38.24 -5.22
CA LEU A 12 64.34 -37.61 -4.26
C LEU A 12 63.52 -36.50 -4.96
N ALA A 13 62.23 -36.73 -5.09
CA ALA A 13 61.29 -35.68 -5.53
C ALA A 13 60.91 -34.81 -4.34
N GLY A 14 61.37 -33.57 -4.32
CA GLY A 14 60.98 -32.58 -3.34
C GLY A 14 59.51 -32.17 -3.54
N LEU A 15 58.69 -32.43 -2.52
CA LEU A 15 57.28 -32.00 -2.45
C LEU A 15 57.26 -30.52 -2.02
N VAL A 16 57.02 -29.61 -2.97
CA VAL A 16 56.75 -28.17 -2.69
C VAL A 16 55.28 -28.05 -2.26
N LEU A 17 55.06 -27.88 -0.98
CA LEU A 17 53.72 -27.60 -0.44
C LEU A 17 53.37 -26.14 -0.72
N GLY A 18 52.64 -25.89 -1.78
CA GLY A 18 52.09 -24.56 -2.12
C GLY A 18 50.91 -24.24 -1.15
N CYS A 19 51.14 -23.38 -0.16
CA CYS A 19 50.03 -22.75 0.60
C CYS A 19 49.30 -21.79 -0.32
N ALA A 20 48.15 -22.21 -0.87
CA ALA A 20 47.22 -21.31 -1.50
C ALA A 20 46.57 -20.44 -0.42
N LEU A 21 46.96 -19.16 -0.34
CA LEU A 21 46.24 -18.14 0.42
C LEU A 21 44.90 -17.92 -0.26
N VAL A 22 43.85 -18.55 0.27
CA VAL A 22 42.48 -18.20 -0.05
C VAL A 22 42.23 -16.83 0.62
N ALA A 23 42.38 -15.76 -0.14
CA ALA A 23 41.92 -14.44 0.26
C ALA A 23 40.40 -14.53 0.41
N GLY A 24 39.95 -14.68 1.67
CA GLY A 24 38.53 -14.60 2.01
C GLY A 24 38.01 -13.23 1.58
N VAL A 25 37.17 -13.20 0.56
CA VAL A 25 36.40 -12.01 0.21
C VAL A 25 35.49 -11.75 1.40
N ALA A 26 35.85 -10.76 2.24
CA ALA A 26 34.98 -10.31 3.31
C ALA A 26 33.61 -9.93 2.67
N PRO A 27 32.49 -10.40 3.22
CA PRO A 27 31.19 -9.99 2.71
C PRO A 27 31.14 -8.47 2.74
N THR A 28 30.94 -7.86 1.59
CA THR A 28 30.66 -6.41 1.50
C THR A 28 29.50 -6.12 2.44
N PRO A 29 29.58 -5.08 3.30
CA PRO A 29 28.47 -4.71 4.15
C PRO A 29 27.26 -4.50 3.25
N THR A 30 26.24 -5.32 3.45
CA THR A 30 24.96 -5.16 2.75
C THR A 30 24.48 -3.78 3.14
N ASP A 31 24.40 -2.85 2.19
CA ASP A 31 23.89 -1.50 2.42
C ASP A 31 22.55 -1.62 3.15
N ALA A 32 22.56 -1.26 4.44
CA ALA A 32 21.34 -1.25 5.24
C ALA A 32 20.38 -0.26 4.56
N ALA A 33 19.35 -0.80 3.92
CA ALA A 33 18.41 0.02 3.16
C ALA A 33 17.87 1.13 4.06
N THR A 34 17.99 2.38 3.61
CA THR A 34 17.53 3.54 4.37
C THR A 34 16.01 3.44 4.57
N PRO A 35 15.51 3.51 5.81
CA PRO A 35 14.08 3.51 6.08
C PRO A 35 13.37 4.60 5.28
N PHE A 36 12.21 4.27 4.72
CA PHE A 36 11.40 5.19 3.92
C PHE A 36 10.09 5.49 4.63
N LYS A 37 9.74 6.77 4.68
CA LYS A 37 8.49 7.26 5.26
C LYS A 37 7.81 8.22 4.30
N MET A 38 6.50 8.07 4.15
CA MET A 38 5.64 8.98 3.39
C MET A 38 4.32 9.14 4.10
N ASP A 39 3.83 10.38 4.26
CA ASP A 39 2.51 10.69 4.77
C ASP A 39 1.94 11.88 3.99
N LEU A 40 0.76 11.70 3.43
CA LEU A 40 0.05 12.68 2.60
C LEU A 40 -0.99 13.46 3.39
N TYR A 41 -1.09 13.20 4.71
CA TYR A 41 -2.06 13.88 5.56
C TYR A 41 -1.97 15.41 5.42
N PHE A 42 -3.13 16.02 5.42
CA PHE A 42 -3.29 17.48 5.40
C PHE A 42 -4.43 17.86 6.35
N GLY A 43 -4.10 18.39 7.53
CA GLY A 43 -5.05 18.61 8.62
C GLY A 43 -6.28 19.45 8.23
N ALA A 44 -6.09 20.51 7.45
CA ALA A 44 -7.20 21.35 6.98
C ALA A 44 -8.10 20.67 5.93
N GLY A 45 -7.71 19.51 5.41
CA GLY A 45 -8.52 18.71 4.48
C GLY A 45 -9.20 17.52 5.14
N TYR A 46 -9.09 17.39 6.47
CA TYR A 46 -9.75 16.33 7.21
C TYR A 46 -11.27 16.54 7.22
N GLU A 47 -12.03 15.47 6.95
CA GLU A 47 -13.49 15.47 6.93
C GLU A 47 -14.04 14.46 7.92
N ARG A 48 -14.85 14.91 8.88
CA ARG A 48 -15.65 14.02 9.71
C ARG A 48 -16.91 13.61 8.97
N GLN A 49 -17.27 12.31 9.01
CA GLN A 49 -18.55 11.90 8.45
C GLN A 49 -19.73 12.54 9.20
N ILE A 50 -20.74 12.96 8.43
CA ILE A 50 -21.90 13.68 8.98
C ILE A 50 -22.95 12.73 9.57
N ASP A 51 -23.01 11.49 9.11
CA ASP A 51 -23.85 10.43 9.67
C ASP A 51 -23.24 9.04 9.44
N ALA A 52 -23.91 7.99 9.92
CA ALA A 52 -23.44 6.61 9.84
C ALA A 52 -23.35 6.04 8.40
N ARG A 53 -23.87 6.74 7.39
CA ARG A 53 -23.90 6.30 5.99
C ARG A 53 -22.79 6.92 5.14
N THR A 54 -22.15 7.98 5.63
CA THR A 54 -21.30 8.84 4.81
C THR A 54 -19.81 8.56 4.98
N CYS A 55 -19.40 7.38 5.48
CA CYS A 55 -18.00 7.05 5.68
C CYS A 55 -17.22 7.05 4.35
N THR A 56 -17.74 6.47 3.27
CA THR A 56 -17.11 6.49 1.93
C THR A 56 -17.08 7.90 1.35
N ALA A 57 -18.17 8.67 1.51
CA ALA A 57 -18.26 10.05 1.04
C ALA A 57 -17.28 10.98 1.77
N ALA A 58 -17.18 10.87 3.11
CA ALA A 58 -16.19 11.60 3.90
C ALA A 58 -14.76 11.20 3.53
N SER A 59 -14.50 9.90 3.35
CA SER A 59 -13.20 9.39 2.90
C SER A 59 -12.86 9.85 1.48
N THR A 60 -13.85 9.99 0.59
CA THR A 60 -13.69 10.60 -0.74
C THR A 60 -13.30 12.06 -0.62
N ALA A 61 -14.03 12.87 0.15
CA ALA A 61 -13.71 14.28 0.35
C ALA A 61 -12.32 14.46 0.95
N MET A 62 -11.96 13.73 2.02
CA MET A 62 -10.61 13.75 2.60
C MET A 62 -9.53 13.40 1.58
N THR A 63 -9.71 12.32 0.84
CA THR A 63 -8.73 11.89 -0.17
C THR A 63 -8.46 12.98 -1.18
N LEU A 64 -9.51 13.61 -1.71
CA LEU A 64 -9.39 14.68 -2.69
C LEU A 64 -8.80 15.96 -2.10
N ASN A 65 -9.18 16.31 -0.87
CA ASN A 65 -8.61 17.45 -0.13
C ASN A 65 -7.11 17.27 0.10
N PHE A 66 -6.67 16.05 0.48
CA PHE A 66 -5.25 15.74 0.70
C PHE A 66 -4.45 15.81 -0.60
N ILE A 67 -5.03 15.35 -1.73
CA ILE A 67 -4.40 15.47 -3.06
C ILE A 67 -4.30 16.94 -3.47
N ALA A 68 -5.37 17.72 -3.29
CA ALA A 68 -5.43 19.14 -3.66
C ALA A 68 -4.63 20.05 -2.71
N ARG A 69 -4.27 19.55 -1.49
CA ARG A 69 -3.65 20.34 -0.41
C ARG A 69 -4.51 21.55 -0.01
N LYS A 70 -5.82 21.41 -0.08
CA LYS A 70 -6.82 22.40 0.33
C LYS A 70 -8.16 21.72 0.59
N ASP A 71 -9.03 22.36 1.35
CA ASP A 71 -10.44 21.99 1.42
C ASP A 71 -11.13 22.38 0.11
N LEU A 72 -11.75 21.41 -0.53
CA LEU A 72 -12.49 21.58 -1.81
C LEU A 72 -13.98 21.91 -1.57
N GLY A 73 -14.45 21.90 -0.32
CA GLY A 73 -15.85 22.14 0.03
C GLY A 73 -16.81 21.12 -0.58
N LEU A 74 -16.40 19.86 -0.73
CA LEU A 74 -17.24 18.82 -1.35
C LEU A 74 -18.31 18.36 -0.36
N SER A 75 -19.57 18.40 -0.81
CA SER A 75 -20.70 17.90 -0.02
C SER A 75 -20.67 16.37 0.07
N GLN A 76 -20.60 15.82 1.27
CA GLN A 76 -20.68 14.38 1.49
C GLN A 76 -22.01 13.79 0.98
N MET A 77 -23.10 14.52 1.08
CA MET A 77 -24.40 14.07 0.55
C MET A 77 -24.42 14.02 -0.98
N ASP A 78 -23.74 14.94 -1.66
CA ASP A 78 -23.64 14.90 -3.13
C ASP A 78 -22.73 13.78 -3.59
N ILE A 79 -21.64 13.51 -2.86
CA ILE A 79 -20.79 12.36 -3.10
C ILE A 79 -21.59 11.08 -2.92
N LEU A 80 -22.31 10.90 -1.80
CA LEU A 80 -23.11 9.71 -1.51
C LEU A 80 -24.20 9.49 -2.60
N ARG A 81 -24.91 10.55 -3.00
CA ARG A 81 -25.88 10.48 -4.11
C ARG A 81 -25.24 10.05 -5.44
N TYR A 82 -23.96 10.38 -5.65
CA TYR A 82 -23.23 9.91 -6.83
C TYR A 82 -22.81 8.44 -6.69
N GLU A 83 -22.38 8.02 -5.51
CA GLU A 83 -21.90 6.66 -5.19
C GLU A 83 -23.02 5.63 -5.36
N GLN A 84 -24.13 5.79 -4.61
CA GLN A 84 -25.17 4.78 -4.45
C GLN A 84 -25.74 4.20 -5.76
N PRO A 85 -26.09 4.99 -6.81
CA PRO A 85 -26.57 4.42 -8.07
C PRO A 85 -25.50 3.66 -8.86
N ARG A 86 -24.24 3.71 -8.40
CA ARG A 86 -23.07 3.09 -9.04
C ARG A 86 -22.51 1.93 -8.22
N ASP A 87 -23.12 1.66 -7.09
CA ASP A 87 -22.81 0.51 -6.26
C ASP A 87 -23.07 -0.79 -7.02
N ALA A 88 -22.25 -1.79 -6.74
CA ALA A 88 -22.43 -3.12 -7.28
C ALA A 88 -23.71 -3.77 -6.74
N LEU A 89 -24.01 -3.51 -5.48
CA LEU A 89 -25.14 -4.13 -4.79
C LEU A 89 -26.47 -3.47 -5.11
N ASN A 90 -26.50 -2.22 -5.55
CA ASN A 90 -27.70 -1.45 -5.92
C ASN A 90 -28.94 -1.81 -5.05
N ASP A 91 -28.71 -2.00 -3.75
CA ASP A 91 -29.75 -2.42 -2.80
C ASP A 91 -30.35 -1.19 -2.15
N ALA A 92 -31.68 -1.03 -2.23
CA ALA A 92 -32.42 0.02 -1.54
C ALA A 92 -32.25 0.00 0.00
N LYS A 93 -31.76 -1.11 0.56
CA LYS A 93 -31.42 -1.25 1.98
C LYS A 93 -30.02 -0.77 2.31
N GLN A 94 -29.18 -0.54 1.33
CA GLN A 94 -27.83 -0.10 1.56
C GLN A 94 -27.81 1.30 2.15
N ARG A 95 -27.26 1.41 3.34
CA ARG A 95 -27.25 2.68 4.09
C ARG A 95 -26.09 3.59 3.69
N GLY A 96 -25.04 3.05 3.09
CA GLY A 96 -23.82 3.75 2.65
C GLY A 96 -23.54 3.52 1.17
N SER A 97 -22.30 3.30 0.83
CA SER A 97 -21.83 2.92 -0.51
C SER A 97 -20.83 1.78 -0.42
N ASP A 98 -20.74 1.00 -1.48
CA ASP A 98 -19.81 -0.12 -1.61
C ASP A 98 -18.47 0.29 -2.25
N PRO A 99 -17.44 -0.58 -2.29
CA PRO A 99 -16.15 -0.25 -2.88
C PRO A 99 -16.21 0.15 -4.37
N LEU A 100 -17.19 -0.33 -5.14
CA LEU A 100 -17.34 0.06 -6.54
C LEU A 100 -17.87 1.50 -6.64
N GLY A 101 -18.95 1.84 -5.96
CA GLY A 101 -19.50 3.21 -5.92
C GLY A 101 -18.46 4.19 -5.41
N TRP A 102 -17.77 3.83 -4.31
CA TRP A 102 -16.67 4.63 -3.77
C TRP A 102 -15.56 4.91 -4.79
N SER A 103 -15.08 3.88 -5.49
CA SER A 103 -14.03 4.04 -6.53
C SER A 103 -14.49 4.94 -7.70
N LYS A 104 -15.78 4.84 -8.07
CA LYS A 104 -16.38 5.67 -9.10
C LYS A 104 -16.48 7.14 -8.69
N ALA A 105 -16.83 7.41 -7.41
CA ALA A 105 -16.88 8.79 -6.90
C ALA A 105 -15.48 9.41 -6.86
N LEU A 106 -14.47 8.73 -6.33
CA LEU A 106 -13.09 9.21 -6.33
C LEU A 106 -12.61 9.57 -7.75
N THR A 107 -12.95 8.73 -8.74
CA THR A 107 -12.62 8.98 -10.14
C THR A 107 -13.37 10.19 -10.70
N TYR A 108 -14.67 10.29 -10.44
CA TYR A 108 -15.50 11.38 -10.97
C TYR A 108 -15.12 12.75 -10.41
N PHE A 109 -14.94 12.81 -9.09
CA PHE A 109 -14.59 14.06 -8.43
C PHE A 109 -13.08 14.41 -8.52
N ALA A 110 -12.25 13.56 -9.12
CA ALA A 110 -10.81 13.80 -9.30
C ALA A 110 -10.50 15.17 -9.94
N SER A 111 -11.29 15.58 -10.95
CA SER A 111 -11.14 16.86 -11.63
C SER A 111 -11.19 18.08 -10.70
N ARG A 112 -11.85 17.97 -9.54
CA ARG A 112 -11.91 19.03 -8.53
C ARG A 112 -10.54 19.34 -7.90
N THR A 113 -9.60 18.40 -8.00
CA THR A 113 -8.20 18.62 -7.54
C THR A 113 -7.34 19.38 -8.54
N GLY A 114 -7.86 19.69 -9.74
CA GLY A 114 -7.10 20.24 -10.86
C GLY A 114 -6.35 19.20 -11.69
N THR A 115 -6.54 17.91 -11.40
CA THR A 115 -5.93 16.78 -12.15
C THR A 115 -6.96 15.66 -12.35
N ASN A 116 -6.77 14.87 -13.41
CA ASN A 116 -7.58 13.68 -13.64
C ASN A 116 -6.80 12.43 -13.29
N PHE A 117 -7.45 11.52 -12.59
CA PHE A 117 -6.93 10.20 -12.23
C PHE A 117 -8.06 9.22 -11.98
N THR A 118 -7.75 7.95 -11.97
CA THR A 118 -8.72 6.87 -11.78
C THR A 118 -8.43 6.15 -10.47
N TYR A 119 -9.48 5.77 -9.77
CA TYR A 119 -9.46 4.82 -8.66
C TYR A 119 -10.18 3.54 -9.04
N MET A 120 -9.70 2.42 -8.53
CA MET A 120 -10.35 1.11 -8.67
C MET A 120 -10.35 0.37 -7.33
N TRP A 121 -11.34 -0.47 -7.10
CA TRP A 121 -11.28 -1.40 -5.98
C TRP A 121 -10.36 -2.59 -6.32
N GLU A 122 -9.66 -3.08 -5.32
CA GLU A 122 -8.86 -4.31 -5.36
C GLU A 122 -9.21 -5.16 -4.14
N ALA A 123 -9.23 -6.50 -4.30
CA ALA A 123 -9.53 -7.44 -3.22
C ALA A 123 -8.41 -8.49 -3.11
N HIS A 124 -7.88 -8.67 -1.90
CA HIS A 124 -6.72 -9.52 -1.62
C HIS A 124 -7.05 -10.59 -0.60
N THR A 125 -6.44 -11.76 -0.72
CA THR A 125 -6.60 -12.86 0.24
C THR A 125 -5.71 -12.72 1.49
N SER A 126 -4.69 -11.86 1.41
CA SER A 126 -3.77 -11.57 2.51
C SER A 126 -3.81 -10.09 2.87
N GLU A 127 -4.02 -9.77 4.15
CA GLU A 127 -3.98 -8.42 4.69
C GLU A 127 -2.64 -7.73 4.39
N TYR A 128 -1.54 -8.39 4.75
CA TYR A 128 -0.21 -7.83 4.54
C TYR A 128 0.10 -7.56 3.06
N ALA A 129 -0.35 -8.42 2.15
CA ALA A 129 -0.20 -8.19 0.71
C ALA A 129 -1.01 -6.98 0.25
N ALA A 130 -2.26 -6.82 0.75
CA ALA A 130 -3.09 -5.65 0.51
C ALA A 130 -2.40 -4.37 0.98
N LEU A 131 -1.93 -4.33 2.22
CA LEU A 131 -1.26 -3.17 2.79
C LEU A 131 0.06 -2.82 2.08
N LYS A 132 0.86 -3.83 1.67
CA LYS A 132 2.04 -3.60 0.83
C LYS A 132 1.67 -3.00 -0.52
N ARG A 133 0.59 -3.50 -1.13
CA ARG A 133 0.07 -2.95 -2.38
C ARG A 133 -0.38 -1.49 -2.21
N ALA A 134 -1.12 -1.18 -1.13
CA ALA A 134 -1.53 0.19 -0.79
C ALA A 134 -0.31 1.12 -0.62
N ALA A 135 0.69 0.72 0.17
CA ALA A 135 1.91 1.49 0.37
C ALA A 135 2.66 1.75 -0.95
N LYS A 136 2.75 0.74 -1.83
CA LYS A 136 3.35 0.89 -3.15
C LYS A 136 2.57 1.89 -4.01
N GLN A 137 1.23 1.85 -4.00
CA GLN A 137 0.41 2.79 -4.76
C GLN A 137 0.54 4.22 -4.23
N ILE A 138 0.58 4.41 -2.91
CA ILE A 138 0.85 5.72 -2.32
C ILE A 138 2.22 6.24 -2.79
N ALA A 139 3.27 5.40 -2.72
CA ALA A 139 4.62 5.80 -3.15
C ALA A 139 4.70 6.18 -4.63
N VAL A 140 4.03 5.41 -5.49
CA VAL A 140 4.09 5.58 -6.96
C VAL A 140 3.21 6.75 -7.42
N THR A 141 2.03 6.93 -6.81
CA THR A 141 1.04 7.90 -7.30
C THR A 141 1.03 9.22 -6.53
N GLY A 142 1.56 9.24 -5.31
CA GLY A 142 1.42 10.38 -4.41
C GLY A 142 -0.04 10.62 -3.97
N ARG A 143 -0.88 9.57 -3.96
CA ARG A 143 -2.31 9.65 -3.62
C ARG A 143 -2.67 8.67 -2.53
N PRO A 144 -3.57 9.05 -1.58
CA PRO A 144 -4.04 8.15 -0.53
C PRO A 144 -4.80 6.94 -1.09
N VAL A 145 -4.96 5.91 -0.25
CA VAL A 145 -5.69 4.67 -0.56
C VAL A 145 -6.85 4.51 0.41
N GLY A 146 -8.02 4.16 -0.10
CA GLY A 146 -9.17 3.79 0.72
C GLY A 146 -9.04 2.36 1.25
N LEU A 147 -9.32 2.15 2.53
CA LEU A 147 -9.36 0.83 3.17
C LEU A 147 -10.76 0.54 3.69
N VAL A 148 -11.24 -0.67 3.46
CA VAL A 148 -12.49 -1.16 4.04
C VAL A 148 -12.20 -1.81 5.39
N THR A 149 -12.95 -1.44 6.42
CA THR A 149 -12.77 -1.88 7.81
C THR A 149 -14.08 -2.34 8.41
N LEU A 150 -14.07 -2.79 9.67
CA LEU A 150 -15.24 -3.26 10.40
C LEU A 150 -16.07 -4.28 9.59
N ASN A 151 -15.40 -5.28 9.06
CA ASN A 151 -16.00 -6.39 8.29
C ASN A 151 -16.81 -5.92 7.05
N GLY A 152 -16.48 -4.79 6.47
CA GLY A 152 -17.19 -4.20 5.32
C GLY A 152 -18.05 -2.99 5.71
N GLY A 153 -18.27 -2.76 7.00
CA GLY A 153 -19.19 -1.73 7.50
C GLY A 153 -18.60 -0.32 7.62
N HIS A 154 -17.30 -0.11 7.32
CA HIS A 154 -16.69 1.22 7.45
C HIS A 154 -15.55 1.44 6.45
N ALA A 155 -15.33 2.71 6.11
CA ALA A 155 -14.30 3.17 5.18
C ALA A 155 -13.37 4.18 5.86
N VAL A 156 -12.07 3.98 5.72
CA VAL A 156 -11.01 4.89 6.21
C VAL A 156 -9.99 5.20 5.11
N VAL A 157 -9.14 6.19 5.32
CA VAL A 157 -8.13 6.62 4.34
C VAL A 157 -6.72 6.32 4.86
N MET A 158 -5.98 5.43 4.18
CA MET A 158 -4.55 5.28 4.38
C MET A 158 -3.83 6.42 3.66
N THR A 159 -3.24 7.32 4.43
CA THR A 159 -2.55 8.50 3.92
C THR A 159 -1.06 8.29 3.77
N GLY A 160 -0.48 7.31 4.45
CA GLY A 160 0.95 7.11 4.46
C GLY A 160 1.39 5.78 5.06
N PHE A 161 2.72 5.60 5.08
CA PHE A 161 3.36 4.38 5.56
C PHE A 161 4.82 4.62 5.95
N GLU A 162 5.38 3.65 6.69
CA GLU A 162 6.81 3.50 6.93
C GLU A 162 7.25 2.12 6.45
N ALA A 163 8.40 2.05 5.78
CA ALA A 163 8.92 0.83 5.18
C ALA A 163 10.44 0.72 5.32
N SER A 164 10.99 -0.49 5.17
CA SER A 164 12.44 -0.73 5.24
C SER A 164 13.24 -0.03 4.13
N ARG A 165 12.59 0.32 3.01
CA ARG A 165 13.14 1.09 1.88
C ARG A 165 12.00 1.69 1.05
N ASP A 166 12.36 2.51 0.06
CA ASP A 166 11.40 3.05 -0.90
C ASP A 166 10.74 1.92 -1.73
N PRO A 167 9.40 1.79 -1.65
CA PRO A 167 8.65 0.77 -2.41
C PRO A 167 8.82 0.85 -3.93
N ARG A 168 9.24 2.00 -4.46
CA ARG A 168 9.50 2.19 -5.90
C ARG A 168 10.77 1.49 -6.37
N GLN A 169 11.70 1.21 -5.46
CA GLN A 169 13.02 0.64 -5.76
C GLN A 169 13.10 -0.89 -5.65
N GLY A 170 12.01 -1.57 -5.28
CA GLY A 170 11.98 -3.02 -5.16
C GLY A 170 11.14 -3.53 -4.00
N ASP A 171 11.41 -4.76 -3.55
CA ASP A 171 10.70 -5.35 -2.44
C ASP A 171 11.06 -4.66 -1.11
N PHE A 172 10.09 -4.57 -0.20
CA PHE A 172 10.22 -3.86 1.06
C PHE A 172 9.41 -4.55 2.16
N LYS A 173 9.80 -4.31 3.40
CA LYS A 173 9.02 -4.66 4.59
C LYS A 173 8.23 -3.43 5.02
N LEU A 174 6.90 -3.56 5.10
CA LEU A 174 6.02 -2.53 5.64
C LEU A 174 6.04 -2.63 7.17
N THR A 175 6.20 -1.51 7.87
CA THR A 175 6.30 -1.47 9.34
C THR A 175 5.13 -0.74 9.97
N TYR A 176 4.74 0.41 9.43
CA TYR A 176 3.66 1.23 9.96
C TYR A 176 2.80 1.82 8.86
N LEU A 177 1.58 2.20 9.25
CA LEU A 177 0.57 2.86 8.43
C LEU A 177 0.13 4.16 9.10
N TRP A 178 -0.24 5.15 8.29
CA TRP A 178 -0.94 6.34 8.73
C TRP A 178 -2.36 6.31 8.19
N ILE A 179 -3.35 6.39 9.08
CA ILE A 179 -4.77 6.25 8.77
C ILE A 179 -5.53 7.47 9.26
N SER A 180 -6.36 8.03 8.39
CA SER A 180 -7.37 9.03 8.74
C SER A 180 -8.74 8.38 8.75
N ASP A 181 -9.40 8.41 9.91
CA ASP A 181 -10.68 7.78 10.14
C ASP A 181 -11.77 8.84 10.30
N PRO A 182 -12.82 8.87 9.44
CA PRO A 182 -13.87 9.88 9.49
C PRO A 182 -14.79 9.79 10.71
N ILE A 183 -14.89 8.65 11.40
CA ILE A 183 -15.64 8.53 12.65
C ILE A 183 -14.83 9.07 13.83
N ALA A 184 -13.59 8.62 13.93
CA ALA A 184 -12.78 8.83 15.13
C ALA A 184 -12.19 10.24 15.22
N SER A 185 -12.42 11.11 14.23
CA SER A 185 -11.79 12.43 14.12
C SER A 185 -10.28 12.36 14.32
N SER A 186 -9.64 11.33 13.77
CA SER A 186 -8.26 11.00 14.08
C SER A 186 -7.43 10.68 12.87
N HIS A 187 -6.18 11.14 12.95
CA HIS A 187 -5.08 10.68 12.11
C HIS A 187 -4.12 9.91 13.00
N LYS A 188 -4.00 8.60 12.81
CA LYS A 188 -3.27 7.70 13.71
C LYS A 188 -2.26 6.84 12.96
N ARG A 189 -1.19 6.51 13.67
CA ARG A 189 -0.17 5.57 13.26
C ARG A 189 -0.49 4.18 13.82
N TYR A 190 -0.51 3.18 12.96
CA TYR A 190 -0.70 1.76 13.31
C TYR A 190 0.53 0.96 12.91
N THR A 191 0.83 -0.12 13.63
CA THR A 191 1.75 -1.13 13.08
C THR A 191 1.08 -1.83 11.90
N ALA A 192 1.86 -2.36 10.97
CA ALA A 192 1.29 -3.12 9.86
C ALA A 192 0.48 -4.35 10.33
N ALA A 193 0.91 -4.97 11.45
CA ALA A 193 0.20 -6.11 12.05
C ALA A 193 -1.02 -5.72 12.88
N GLY A 194 -1.17 -4.45 13.25
CA GLY A 194 -2.31 -3.91 14.00
C GLY A 194 -3.15 -2.96 13.17
N SER A 195 -3.17 -3.16 11.86
CA SER A 195 -3.96 -2.39 10.91
C SER A 195 -5.45 -2.53 11.17
N PRO A 196 -6.27 -1.50 10.89
CA PRO A 196 -7.71 -1.61 10.98
C PRO A 196 -8.35 -2.29 9.75
N LEU A 197 -7.55 -2.71 8.75
CA LEU A 197 -8.05 -3.38 7.54
C LEU A 197 -8.60 -4.76 7.90
N ASP A 198 -9.89 -4.97 7.66
CA ASP A 198 -10.59 -6.22 7.93
C ASP A 198 -11.02 -6.93 6.63
N LYS A 199 -11.37 -8.21 6.78
CA LYS A 199 -12.05 -8.92 5.71
C LYS A 199 -13.46 -8.36 5.51
N TYR A 200 -13.87 -8.27 4.26
CA TYR A 200 -15.23 -7.94 3.92
C TYR A 200 -16.14 -9.13 4.25
N LEU A 201 -17.02 -8.99 5.22
CA LEU A 201 -17.90 -10.05 5.74
C LEU A 201 -19.36 -9.63 5.77
N GLU A 202 -19.75 -8.59 5.06
CA GLU A 202 -21.13 -8.11 5.04
C GLU A 202 -22.09 -9.22 4.62
N LEU A 203 -23.11 -9.47 5.46
CA LEU A 203 -23.91 -10.68 5.42
C LEU A 203 -25.13 -10.60 4.50
N ASP A 204 -25.52 -9.38 4.09
CA ASP A 204 -26.75 -9.15 3.30
C ASP A 204 -26.49 -8.97 1.79
N ALA A 205 -25.26 -9.28 1.36
CA ALA A 205 -24.90 -9.11 -0.03
C ALA A 205 -25.53 -10.18 -0.93
N THR A 206 -25.91 -9.80 -2.13
CA THR A 206 -26.41 -10.76 -3.11
C THR A 206 -25.32 -11.70 -3.60
N PRO A 207 -25.60 -13.00 -3.86
CA PRO A 207 -24.59 -14.02 -4.17
C PRO A 207 -23.62 -13.69 -5.29
N THR A 208 -23.94 -12.73 -6.16
CA THR A 208 -23.14 -12.38 -7.34
C THR A 208 -21.96 -11.48 -7.00
N TYR A 209 -22.09 -10.57 -6.01
CA TYR A 209 -21.04 -9.63 -5.62
C TYR A 209 -20.23 -10.09 -4.42
N ASP A 210 -20.81 -10.90 -3.54
CA ASP A 210 -20.15 -11.53 -2.43
C ASP A 210 -18.87 -12.24 -2.81
N LYS A 211 -18.86 -12.91 -3.98
CA LYS A 211 -17.69 -13.65 -4.47
C LYS A 211 -16.51 -12.76 -4.79
N ALA A 212 -16.72 -11.49 -5.12
CA ALA A 212 -15.63 -10.56 -5.42
C ALA A 212 -14.91 -10.08 -4.16
N TRP A 213 -15.63 -9.78 -3.09
CA TRP A 213 -15.14 -9.13 -1.87
C TRP A 213 -15.17 -10.01 -0.64
N TYR A 214 -16.19 -10.88 -0.51
CA TYR A 214 -16.42 -11.69 0.68
C TYR A 214 -15.18 -12.53 1.06
N GLY A 215 -14.81 -12.44 2.34
CA GLY A 215 -13.63 -13.11 2.88
C GLY A 215 -12.29 -12.52 2.45
N LYS A 216 -12.28 -11.38 1.74
CA LYS A 216 -11.08 -10.70 1.24
C LYS A 216 -10.88 -9.32 1.88
N TYR A 217 -9.64 -8.85 1.87
CA TYR A 217 -9.25 -7.51 2.28
C TYR A 217 -9.42 -6.57 1.08
N VAL A 218 -10.34 -5.61 1.20
CA VAL A 218 -10.77 -4.75 0.10
C VAL A 218 -10.22 -3.34 0.26
N MET A 219 -9.71 -2.80 -0.83
CA MET A 219 -9.15 -1.45 -0.89
C MET A 219 -9.64 -0.72 -2.13
N VAL A 220 -9.61 0.61 -2.08
CA VAL A 220 -9.84 1.48 -3.23
C VAL A 220 -8.55 2.25 -3.53
N VAL A 221 -7.91 1.92 -4.64
CA VAL A 221 -6.54 2.32 -4.95
C VAL A 221 -6.46 3.22 -6.18
N PRO A 222 -5.59 4.26 -6.17
CA PRO A 222 -5.32 5.07 -7.36
C PRO A 222 -4.61 4.23 -8.42
N GLN A 223 -4.96 4.46 -9.68
CA GLN A 223 -4.35 3.80 -10.83
C GLN A 223 -3.34 4.72 -11.52
N GLY A 224 -2.40 4.09 -12.26
CA GLY A 224 -1.38 4.79 -13.03
C GLY A 224 -0.16 5.21 -12.19
N SER A 225 0.78 5.84 -12.86
CA SER A 225 1.90 6.57 -12.25
C SER A 225 1.66 8.07 -12.42
N THR A 226 1.96 8.86 -11.42
CA THR A 226 1.96 10.32 -11.59
C THR A 226 3.31 10.73 -12.19
N PRO A 227 3.33 11.50 -13.29
CA PRO A 227 4.54 12.26 -13.59
C PRO A 227 4.70 13.33 -12.50
N ASN A 228 5.76 13.21 -11.74
CA ASN A 228 6.37 14.20 -10.85
C ASN A 228 5.52 15.44 -10.47
N ARG A 229 4.67 15.31 -9.43
CA ARG A 229 4.50 16.35 -8.43
C ARG A 229 4.78 15.74 -7.07
N VAL A 230 6.01 15.85 -6.68
CA VAL A 230 6.48 15.51 -5.35
C VAL A 230 5.85 16.51 -4.38
N GLY A 231 4.74 16.12 -3.75
CA GLY A 231 4.38 16.70 -2.47
C GLY A 231 5.54 16.39 -1.51
N THR A 232 5.95 17.36 -0.73
CA THR A 232 7.12 17.36 0.13
C THR A 232 7.32 16.02 0.82
N VAL A 233 8.30 15.26 0.36
CA VAL A 233 8.80 14.08 1.08
C VAL A 233 9.52 14.64 2.29
N VAL A 234 8.88 14.57 3.46
CA VAL A 234 9.56 14.87 4.72
C VAL A 234 10.45 13.67 5.03
N VAL A 235 11.66 13.70 4.50
CA VAL A 235 12.74 12.84 4.96
C VAL A 235 13.33 13.52 6.20
N ASN A 236 12.83 13.18 7.37
CA ASN A 236 13.52 13.53 8.61
C ASN A 236 14.74 12.60 8.71
N ARG A 237 15.91 13.21 8.60
CA ARG A 237 17.19 12.61 8.98
C ARG A 237 17.28 12.43 10.48
#